data_7dabf8f5b92e359545a38638fcc0540d
#
_entry.id   7dabf8f5b92e359545a38638fcc0540d
#
_cell.length_a   1.000
_cell.length_b   1.000
_cell.length_c   1.000
_cell.angle_alpha   90.00
_cell.angle_beta   90.00
_cell.angle_gamma   90.00
#
_symmetry.space_group_name_H-M   'P 1'
#
loop_
_entity.id
_entity.type
_entity.pdbx_description
1 polymer ?
#
loop_
_entity_poly.entity_id
_entity_poly.type
_entity_poly.pdbx_seq_one_letter_code
_entity_poly.pdbx_strand_id
1 'polypeptide(L)'
;MNGGLRVPRTPRHGTPLYEPIPESPGRVFALQTRSVSELDWDSNVVWQFAVPVNLGVGDLDRGVIFHHDVVRRANGNTLVLCSVRIQVPAISPSVLTDDCIIEVTPAGEIIWQWFTFQHFEEFGFTTEARQLIAEARNGGDWAHANAVSEIPPNHHSDPAFTPGNLLVSYRELSTMIIIDKATGAIVWKAGPHDNLTIGQHQPEVLPLDLPGAGNVLTFDNGGEAGYPTQFRSFSRVAEFDPLIGPRPPREPLA
;
A
#
# COMPACT_ATOMS: atom_id res chain seq x y z
N MET A 1 2.87 5.06 37.03
CA MET A 1 1.55 5.59 36.57
C MET A 1 1.33 5.06 35.19
N ASN A 2 0.38 4.12 35.03
CA ASN A 2 0.09 3.53 33.72
C ASN A 2 -0.79 4.51 32.92
N GLY A 3 -0.18 5.36 32.14
CA GLY A 3 -0.87 6.18 31.15
C GLY A 3 -1.22 5.32 29.92
N GLY A 4 -2.35 4.60 29.99
CA GLY A 4 -2.86 3.92 28.80
C GLY A 4 -3.40 4.95 27.81
N LEU A 5 -3.08 4.76 26.53
CA LEU A 5 -3.63 5.54 25.43
C LEU A 5 -5.16 5.58 25.55
N ARG A 6 -5.73 6.75 25.78
CA ARG A 6 -7.17 6.94 25.77
C ARG A 6 -7.62 7.16 24.33
N VAL A 7 -8.01 6.08 23.67
CA VAL A 7 -8.61 6.15 22.34
C VAL A 7 -9.88 6.98 22.40
N PRO A 8 -10.03 8.06 21.61
CA PRO A 8 -11.28 8.80 21.53
C PRO A 8 -12.41 7.85 21.12
N ARG A 9 -13.58 7.94 21.76
CA ARG A 9 -14.76 7.16 21.36
C ARG A 9 -15.22 7.67 20.01
N THR A 10 -14.92 6.92 18.95
CA THR A 10 -15.35 7.24 17.59
C THR A 10 -16.84 7.01 17.39
N PRO A 11 -17.50 7.84 16.56
CA PRO A 11 -18.83 7.52 16.03
C PRO A 11 -18.77 6.25 15.17
N ARG A 12 -19.81 5.47 15.18
CA ARG A 12 -20.09 4.11 14.70
C ARG A 12 -19.66 3.70 13.27
N HIS A 13 -18.52 4.11 12.73
CA HIS A 13 -18.03 3.68 11.41
C HIS A 13 -16.53 3.37 11.48
N GLY A 14 -16.22 2.08 11.56
CA GLY A 14 -14.87 1.53 11.47
C GLY A 14 -14.01 1.73 12.73
N THR A 15 -13.17 0.75 13.03
CA THR A 15 -12.09 0.91 14.02
C THR A 15 -10.97 1.68 13.35
N PRO A 16 -10.47 2.79 13.91
CA PRO A 16 -9.32 3.48 13.33
C PRO A 16 -8.09 2.58 13.39
N LEU A 17 -7.31 2.58 12.32
CA LEU A 17 -5.97 2.02 12.31
C LEU A 17 -5.01 3.02 12.96
N TYR A 18 -4.08 2.53 13.77
CA TYR A 18 -3.07 3.35 14.44
C TYR A 18 -1.70 2.92 13.95
N GLU A 19 -1.00 3.84 13.27
CA GLU A 19 0.36 3.62 12.77
C GLU A 19 1.35 4.50 13.53
N PRO A 20 2.47 3.94 14.02
CA PRO A 20 3.53 4.74 14.63
C PRO A 20 4.17 5.66 13.59
N ILE A 21 4.66 6.81 14.05
CA ILE A 21 5.37 7.78 13.20
C ILE A 21 6.83 7.77 13.62
N PRO A 22 7.73 7.04 12.91
CA PRO A 22 9.13 6.91 13.28
C PRO A 22 9.86 8.27 13.38
N GLU A 23 9.54 9.20 12.48
CA GLU A 23 10.13 10.55 12.40
C GLU A 23 9.60 11.49 13.49
N SER A 24 8.58 11.05 14.23
CA SER A 24 7.97 11.83 15.32
C SER A 24 7.72 10.94 16.56
N PRO A 25 8.77 10.57 17.31
CA PRO A 25 8.63 9.71 18.48
C PRO A 25 7.56 10.20 19.45
N GLY A 26 6.73 9.28 19.92
CA GLY A 26 5.61 9.61 20.82
C GLY A 26 4.35 10.07 20.09
N ARG A 27 4.27 9.88 18.78
CA ARG A 27 3.10 10.18 17.95
C ARG A 27 2.65 8.98 17.16
N VAL A 28 1.38 8.96 16.82
CA VAL A 28 0.75 7.91 16.00
C VAL A 28 -0.22 8.54 15.01
N PHE A 29 -0.37 7.90 13.86
CA PHE A 29 -1.49 8.19 12.97
C PHE A 29 -2.73 7.42 13.42
N ALA A 30 -3.89 8.08 13.34
CA ALA A 30 -5.20 7.47 13.43
C ALA A 30 -5.88 7.60 12.06
N LEU A 31 -5.88 6.53 11.30
CA LEU A 31 -6.49 6.48 9.97
C LEU A 31 -7.97 6.12 10.11
N GLN A 32 -8.83 6.95 9.54
CA GLN A 32 -10.27 6.75 9.46
C GLN A 32 -10.71 6.84 8.00
N THR A 33 -11.88 6.33 7.69
CA THR A 33 -12.44 6.31 6.32
C THR A 33 -12.45 7.69 5.65
N ARG A 34 -12.59 8.78 6.41
CA ARG A 34 -12.74 10.14 5.89
C ARG A 34 -11.69 11.13 6.40
N SER A 35 -10.76 10.69 7.22
CA SER A 35 -9.68 11.55 7.73
C SER A 35 -8.49 10.72 8.19
N VAL A 36 -7.33 11.35 8.21
CA VAL A 36 -6.16 10.91 8.93
C VAL A 36 -5.80 11.97 9.96
N SER A 37 -5.51 11.55 11.19
CA SER A 37 -5.11 12.45 12.27
C SER A 37 -3.79 11.97 12.86
N GLU A 38 -2.87 12.89 13.13
CA GLU A 38 -1.69 12.65 13.94
C GLU A 38 -2.03 12.99 15.39
N LEU A 39 -1.80 12.04 16.28
CA LEU A 39 -2.08 12.16 17.71
C LEU A 39 -0.78 12.12 18.51
N ASP A 40 -0.70 12.93 19.56
CA ASP A 40 0.33 12.77 20.60
C ASP A 40 -0.07 11.70 21.63
N TRP A 41 0.83 11.43 22.59
CA TRP A 41 0.61 10.42 23.63
C TRP A 41 -0.54 10.75 24.59
N ASP A 42 -0.94 12.02 24.66
CA ASP A 42 -2.08 12.48 25.47
C ASP A 42 -3.38 12.46 24.65
N SER A 43 -3.34 11.91 23.41
CA SER A 43 -4.46 11.83 22.47
C SER A 43 -4.93 13.20 21.94
N ASN A 44 -4.09 14.22 22.00
CA ASN A 44 -4.38 15.48 21.34
C ASN A 44 -4.10 15.35 19.84
N VAL A 45 -5.01 15.91 19.02
CA VAL A 45 -4.81 16.03 17.58
C VAL A 45 -3.78 17.13 17.32
N VAL A 46 -2.62 16.75 16.77
CA VAL A 46 -1.53 17.70 16.44
C VAL A 46 -1.52 18.05 14.94
N TRP A 47 -2.08 17.18 14.11
CA TRP A 47 -2.32 17.42 12.70
C TRP A 47 -3.51 16.59 12.22
N GLN A 48 -4.25 17.10 11.24
CA GLN A 48 -5.36 16.38 10.63
C GLN A 48 -5.52 16.75 9.17
N PHE A 49 -5.84 15.75 8.36
CA PHE A 49 -6.22 15.92 6.97
C PHE A 49 -7.55 15.19 6.71
N ALA A 50 -8.54 15.94 6.19
CA ALA A 50 -9.82 15.37 5.79
C ALA A 50 -9.80 15.02 4.30
N VAL A 51 -10.45 13.92 3.95
CA VAL A 51 -10.56 13.47 2.58
C VAL A 51 -11.21 14.55 1.70
N PRO A 52 -10.66 14.86 0.53
CA PRO A 52 -11.29 15.75 -0.42
C PRO A 52 -12.58 15.13 -0.98
N VAL A 53 -13.47 15.97 -1.51
CA VAL A 53 -14.73 15.52 -2.12
C VAL A 53 -14.45 14.62 -3.34
N ASN A 54 -13.47 15.00 -4.15
CA ASN A 54 -12.96 14.17 -5.24
C ASN A 54 -11.49 14.47 -5.52
N LEU A 55 -10.82 13.59 -6.28
CA LEU A 55 -9.43 13.72 -6.73
C LEU A 55 -9.32 14.05 -8.23
N GLY A 56 -10.41 14.48 -8.87
CA GLY A 56 -10.44 14.80 -10.29
C GLY A 56 -10.58 13.59 -11.22
N VAL A 57 -10.72 12.39 -10.67
CA VAL A 57 -10.98 11.15 -11.42
C VAL A 57 -12.27 10.52 -10.93
N GLY A 58 -13.11 10.14 -11.85
CA GLY A 58 -14.21 9.20 -11.87
C GLY A 58 -15.01 8.88 -10.60
N ASP A 59 -15.00 9.71 -9.61
CA ASP A 59 -15.58 9.47 -8.30
C ASP A 59 -17.12 9.29 -8.38
N LEU A 60 -17.52 8.03 -8.57
CA LEU A 60 -18.91 7.64 -8.67
C LEU A 60 -19.46 7.36 -7.26
N ASP A 61 -20.30 8.22 -6.75
CA ASP A 61 -21.25 8.06 -5.64
C ASP A 61 -20.75 7.92 -4.18
N ARG A 62 -19.49 7.60 -3.90
CA ARG A 62 -18.99 7.44 -2.51
C ARG A 62 -17.96 8.46 -2.06
N GLY A 63 -17.36 9.18 -2.99
CA GLY A 63 -16.19 10.00 -2.72
C GLY A 63 -14.95 9.16 -2.39
N VAL A 64 -13.84 9.84 -2.18
CA VAL A 64 -12.55 9.23 -1.79
C VAL A 64 -12.67 8.59 -0.41
N ILE A 65 -12.09 7.41 -0.25
CA ILE A 65 -12.06 6.66 1.02
C ILE A 65 -10.60 6.36 1.37
N PHE A 66 -10.17 6.74 2.57
CA PHE A 66 -8.88 6.34 3.11
C PHE A 66 -8.94 4.93 3.69
N HIS A 67 -7.91 4.15 3.48
CA HIS A 67 -7.83 2.77 3.97
C HIS A 67 -6.38 2.30 4.14
N HIS A 68 -6.21 1.24 4.90
CA HIS A 68 -5.03 0.44 5.14
C HIS A 68 -3.83 1.20 5.66
N ASP A 69 -3.25 2.16 4.93
CA ASP A 69 -1.92 2.64 5.26
C ASP A 69 -1.75 4.15 5.15
N VAL A 70 -0.90 4.69 6.01
CA VAL A 70 -0.51 6.11 6.06
C VAL A 70 0.94 6.22 6.54
N VAL A 71 1.77 6.93 5.80
CA VAL A 71 3.21 7.02 6.05
C VAL A 71 3.66 8.47 6.10
N ARG A 72 4.38 8.87 7.16
CA ARG A 72 5.10 10.14 7.21
C ARG A 72 6.42 9.98 6.47
N ARG A 73 6.66 10.83 5.49
CA ARG A 73 7.93 10.91 4.79
C ARG A 73 8.95 11.76 5.57
N ALA A 74 10.23 11.51 5.33
CA ALA A 74 11.33 12.29 5.93
C ALA A 74 11.26 13.79 5.63
N ASN A 75 10.61 14.19 4.51
CA ASN A 75 10.40 15.60 4.16
C ASN A 75 9.23 16.26 4.90
N GLY A 76 8.54 15.51 5.78
CA GLY A 76 7.38 15.97 6.55
C GLY A 76 6.04 15.82 5.84
N ASN A 77 6.00 15.44 4.57
CA ASN A 77 4.76 15.12 3.87
C ASN A 77 4.19 13.77 4.33
N THR A 78 2.93 13.53 4.03
CA THR A 78 2.24 12.28 4.38
C THR A 78 1.73 11.59 3.14
N LEU A 79 2.09 10.32 2.94
CA LEU A 79 1.45 9.44 1.97
C LEU A 79 0.22 8.82 2.61
N VAL A 80 -0.88 8.74 1.86
CA VAL A 80 -2.12 8.10 2.32
C VAL A 80 -2.64 7.21 1.20
N LEU A 81 -2.92 5.94 1.54
CA LEU A 81 -3.67 5.06 0.67
C LEU A 81 -5.14 5.43 0.66
N CYS A 82 -5.71 5.48 -0.52
CA CYS A 82 -7.11 5.82 -0.73
C CYS A 82 -7.71 4.98 -1.86
N SER A 83 -9.03 4.95 -1.92
CA SER A 83 -9.76 4.35 -3.03
C SER A 83 -10.85 5.28 -3.55
N VAL A 84 -11.14 5.12 -4.83
CA VAL A 84 -12.18 5.84 -5.56
C VAL A 84 -13.00 4.83 -6.38
N ARG A 85 -14.25 5.18 -6.68
CA ARG A 85 -15.05 4.38 -7.61
C ARG A 85 -14.94 4.93 -9.01
N ILE A 86 -14.57 4.07 -9.94
CA ILE A 86 -14.34 4.43 -11.34
C ILE A 86 -15.14 3.54 -12.28
N GLN A 87 -15.36 4.04 -13.48
CA GLN A 87 -15.84 3.24 -14.60
C GLN A 87 -14.90 3.39 -15.77
N VAL A 88 -14.16 2.32 -16.06
CA VAL A 88 -13.19 2.26 -17.15
C VAL A 88 -13.53 1.07 -18.03
N PRO A 89 -14.35 1.26 -19.09
CA PRO A 89 -14.84 0.15 -19.93
C PRO A 89 -13.74 -0.69 -20.56
N ALA A 90 -12.54 -0.13 -20.76
CA ALA A 90 -11.37 -0.85 -21.24
C ALA A 90 -10.85 -1.92 -20.26
N ILE A 91 -11.14 -1.76 -18.94
CA ILE A 91 -10.76 -2.73 -17.90
C ILE A 91 -11.96 -3.61 -17.55
N SER A 92 -13.11 -3.01 -17.25
CA SER A 92 -14.34 -3.72 -16.89
C SER A 92 -15.58 -2.94 -17.34
N PRO A 93 -16.65 -3.63 -17.79
CA PRO A 93 -17.94 -2.99 -18.04
C PRO A 93 -18.63 -2.54 -16.73
N SER A 94 -18.21 -3.07 -15.59
CA SER A 94 -18.74 -2.75 -14.27
C SER A 94 -17.96 -1.61 -13.61
N VAL A 95 -18.57 -0.99 -12.59
CA VAL A 95 -17.87 -0.04 -11.73
C VAL A 95 -16.82 -0.78 -10.89
N LEU A 96 -15.60 -0.24 -10.88
CA LEU A 96 -14.49 -0.74 -10.08
C LEU A 96 -14.23 0.16 -8.87
N THR A 97 -13.71 -0.43 -7.82
CA THR A 97 -13.02 0.28 -6.74
C THR A 97 -11.53 0.27 -7.11
N ASP A 98 -10.97 1.45 -7.33
CA ASP A 98 -9.57 1.63 -7.68
C ASP A 98 -8.80 2.22 -6.51
N ASP A 99 -7.60 1.73 -6.30
CA ASP A 99 -6.72 2.25 -5.26
C ASP A 99 -5.92 3.44 -5.77
N CYS A 100 -5.68 4.37 -4.87
CA CYS A 100 -4.91 5.56 -5.15
C CYS A 100 -3.97 5.90 -3.98
N ILE A 101 -2.89 6.58 -4.30
CA ILE A 101 -1.96 7.11 -3.31
C ILE A 101 -1.94 8.63 -3.48
N ILE A 102 -2.09 9.36 -2.40
CA ILE A 102 -1.90 10.81 -2.39
C ILE A 102 -0.73 11.19 -1.50
N GLU A 103 -0.02 12.25 -1.86
CA GLU A 103 0.97 12.89 -1.00
C GLU A 103 0.45 14.25 -0.56
N VAL A 104 0.40 14.45 0.75
CA VAL A 104 -0.17 15.64 1.40
C VAL A 104 0.93 16.37 2.17
N THR A 105 1.04 17.69 1.99
CA THR A 105 1.95 18.53 2.75
C THR A 105 1.47 18.71 4.20
N PRO A 106 2.35 19.16 5.14
CA PRO A 106 1.92 19.53 6.48
C PRO A 106 0.83 20.61 6.51
N ALA A 107 0.73 21.44 5.46
CA ALA A 107 -0.32 22.45 5.31
C ALA A 107 -1.67 21.88 4.80
N GLY A 108 -1.73 20.58 4.47
CA GLY A 108 -2.93 19.93 3.96
C GLY A 108 -3.13 20.06 2.44
N GLU A 109 -2.10 20.38 1.69
CA GLU A 109 -2.15 20.47 0.23
C GLU A 109 -1.77 19.13 -0.41
N ILE A 110 -2.59 18.63 -1.35
CA ILE A 110 -2.25 17.45 -2.16
C ILE A 110 -1.29 17.91 -3.25
N ILE A 111 -0.05 17.40 -3.23
CA ILE A 111 1.00 17.77 -4.18
C ILE A 111 1.33 16.67 -5.19
N TRP A 112 0.83 15.47 -4.96
CA TRP A 112 1.01 14.33 -5.85
C TRP A 112 -0.09 13.32 -5.64
N GLN A 113 -0.47 12.63 -6.73
CA GLN A 113 -1.45 11.56 -6.71
C GLN A 113 -1.14 10.52 -7.78
N TRP A 114 -1.47 9.28 -7.50
CA TRP A 114 -1.24 8.14 -8.37
C TRP A 114 -2.44 7.19 -8.30
N PHE A 115 -2.93 6.72 -9.45
CA PHE A 115 -4.12 5.87 -9.55
C PHE A 115 -3.76 4.56 -10.23
N THR A 116 -4.13 3.43 -9.64
CA THR A 116 -3.76 2.11 -10.13
C THR A 116 -4.28 1.84 -11.53
N PHE A 117 -5.50 2.25 -11.86
CA PHE A 117 -6.11 2.02 -13.17
C PHE A 117 -5.37 2.70 -14.33
N GLN A 118 -4.72 3.82 -14.09
CA GLN A 118 -3.96 4.54 -15.11
C GLN A 118 -2.71 3.78 -15.57
N HIS A 119 -2.26 2.83 -14.74
CA HIS A 119 -1.09 2.01 -14.97
C HIS A 119 -1.45 0.54 -15.27
N PHE A 120 -2.72 0.26 -15.57
CA PHE A 120 -3.23 -1.10 -15.80
C PHE A 120 -2.39 -1.90 -16.81
N GLU A 121 -1.94 -1.26 -17.88
CA GLU A 121 -1.12 -1.91 -18.90
C GLU A 121 0.30 -2.24 -18.41
N GLU A 122 0.86 -1.43 -17.51
CA GLU A 122 2.20 -1.63 -16.95
C GLU A 122 2.29 -2.86 -16.03
N PHE A 123 1.16 -3.30 -15.46
CA PHE A 123 1.12 -4.57 -14.72
C PHE A 123 1.40 -5.77 -15.61
N GLY A 124 1.12 -5.68 -16.91
CA GLY A 124 1.40 -6.75 -17.87
C GLY A 124 0.53 -8.00 -17.67
N PHE A 125 -0.73 -7.82 -17.30
CA PHE A 125 -1.69 -8.92 -17.09
C PHE A 125 -1.84 -9.81 -18.34
N THR A 126 -1.92 -11.11 -18.11
CA THR A 126 -2.31 -12.08 -19.15
C THR A 126 -3.74 -11.85 -19.59
N THR A 127 -4.12 -12.38 -20.75
CA THR A 127 -5.51 -12.32 -21.25
C THR A 127 -6.49 -12.91 -20.24
N GLU A 128 -6.13 -14.03 -19.60
CA GLU A 128 -6.96 -14.67 -18.58
C GLU A 128 -7.13 -13.76 -17.35
N ALA A 129 -6.04 -13.17 -16.83
CA ALA A 129 -6.10 -12.24 -15.71
C ALA A 129 -7.02 -11.05 -16.02
N ARG A 130 -6.90 -10.46 -17.22
CA ARG A 130 -7.75 -9.36 -17.68
C ARG A 130 -9.24 -9.75 -17.70
N GLN A 131 -9.57 -10.94 -18.17
CA GLN A 131 -10.94 -11.44 -18.17
C GLN A 131 -11.50 -11.58 -16.75
N LEU A 132 -10.72 -12.14 -15.84
CA LEU A 132 -11.10 -12.30 -14.43
C LEU A 132 -11.28 -10.95 -13.72
N ILE A 133 -10.39 -9.98 -13.97
CA ILE A 133 -10.52 -8.62 -13.44
C ILE A 133 -11.79 -7.94 -13.98
N ALA A 134 -12.08 -8.14 -15.27
CA ALA A 134 -13.27 -7.56 -15.90
C ALA A 134 -14.59 -8.05 -15.31
N GLU A 135 -14.62 -9.21 -14.64
CA GLU A 135 -15.79 -9.73 -13.91
C GLU A 135 -16.15 -8.87 -12.68
N ALA A 136 -15.27 -7.97 -12.25
CA ALA A 136 -15.47 -7.06 -11.12
C ALA A 136 -15.92 -7.79 -9.84
N ARG A 137 -15.28 -8.91 -9.51
CA ARG A 137 -15.53 -9.67 -8.28
C ARG A 137 -15.30 -8.78 -7.04
N ASN A 138 -15.73 -9.22 -5.88
CA ASN A 138 -15.57 -8.52 -4.60
C ASN A 138 -16.09 -7.06 -4.62
N GLY A 139 -17.18 -6.81 -5.34
CA GLY A 139 -17.74 -5.46 -5.46
C GLY A 139 -16.90 -4.51 -6.30
N GLY A 140 -16.06 -5.07 -7.18
CA GLY A 140 -15.18 -4.32 -8.07
C GLY A 140 -13.83 -3.93 -7.47
N ASP A 141 -13.51 -4.39 -6.26
CA ASP A 141 -12.21 -4.21 -5.61
C ASP A 141 -11.18 -5.15 -6.27
N TRP A 142 -10.56 -4.68 -7.34
CA TRP A 142 -9.79 -5.52 -8.25
C TRP A 142 -8.30 -5.63 -7.90
N ALA A 143 -7.76 -4.62 -7.24
CA ALA A 143 -6.34 -4.54 -6.94
C ALA A 143 -6.07 -4.69 -5.43
N HIS A 144 -6.82 -3.99 -4.59
CA HIS A 144 -6.74 -4.00 -3.14
C HIS A 144 -5.34 -3.66 -2.63
N ALA A 145 -4.91 -2.41 -2.89
CA ALA A 145 -3.67 -1.92 -2.30
C ALA A 145 -3.79 -1.89 -0.77
N ASN A 146 -2.79 -2.40 -0.07
CA ASN A 146 -2.87 -2.57 1.38
C ASN A 146 -1.63 -2.10 2.15
N ALA A 147 -0.60 -1.64 1.45
CA ALA A 147 0.56 -1.00 2.05
C ALA A 147 1.28 -0.10 1.04
N VAL A 148 1.87 0.97 1.52
CA VAL A 148 2.82 1.83 0.81
C VAL A 148 3.99 2.14 1.73
N SER A 149 5.23 1.94 1.27
CA SER A 149 6.43 2.34 1.98
C SER A 149 7.36 3.13 1.09
N GLU A 150 8.14 4.03 1.67
CA GLU A 150 9.19 4.76 0.95
C GLU A 150 10.46 3.90 0.94
N ILE A 151 11.10 3.77 -0.23
CA ILE A 151 12.39 3.08 -0.35
C ILE A 151 13.43 3.85 0.48
N PRO A 152 14.02 3.24 1.52
CA PRO A 152 15.04 3.86 2.35
C PRO A 152 16.39 3.91 1.64
N PRO A 153 17.39 4.62 2.17
CA PRO A 153 18.79 4.43 1.78
C PRO A 153 19.16 2.95 1.84
N ASN A 154 19.68 2.42 0.74
CA ASN A 154 20.04 1.01 0.58
C ASN A 154 21.31 0.89 -0.30
N HIS A 155 21.79 -0.35 -0.55
CA HIS A 155 23.01 -0.60 -1.32
C HIS A 155 22.75 -1.01 -2.77
N HIS A 156 21.51 -1.05 -3.23
CA HIS A 156 21.20 -1.41 -4.61
C HIS A 156 21.68 -0.33 -5.59
N SER A 157 22.27 -0.76 -6.69
CA SER A 157 22.62 0.11 -7.82
C SER A 157 21.52 0.20 -8.87
N ASP A 158 20.49 -0.64 -8.77
CA ASP A 158 19.34 -0.61 -9.67
C ASP A 158 18.51 0.67 -9.39
N PRO A 159 18.25 1.50 -10.40
CA PRO A 159 17.46 2.74 -10.26
C PRO A 159 16.07 2.54 -9.68
N ALA A 160 15.47 1.36 -9.81
CA ALA A 160 14.18 1.07 -9.18
C ALA A 160 14.23 1.26 -7.66
N PHE A 161 15.36 0.94 -7.02
CA PHE A 161 15.56 1.06 -5.57
C PHE A 161 16.14 2.42 -5.14
N THR A 162 15.97 3.44 -5.96
CA THR A 162 16.36 4.82 -5.58
C THR A 162 15.57 5.24 -4.34
N PRO A 163 16.27 5.74 -3.27
CA PRO A 163 15.60 6.25 -2.09
C PRO A 163 14.54 7.32 -2.43
N GLY A 164 13.36 7.19 -1.84
CA GLY A 164 12.22 8.06 -2.13
C GLY A 164 11.23 7.51 -3.15
N ASN A 165 11.57 6.46 -3.92
CA ASN A 165 10.60 5.68 -4.68
C ASN A 165 9.64 4.96 -3.73
N LEU A 166 8.48 4.51 -4.21
CA LEU A 166 7.43 3.92 -3.38
C LEU A 166 7.28 2.43 -3.68
N LEU A 167 7.40 1.60 -2.64
CA LEU A 167 7.05 0.18 -2.68
C LEU A 167 5.59 0.02 -2.26
N VAL A 168 4.78 -0.60 -3.12
CA VAL A 168 3.33 -0.75 -2.91
C VAL A 168 2.95 -2.23 -3.01
N SER A 169 2.08 -2.66 -2.11
CA SER A 169 1.53 -4.02 -2.08
C SER A 169 0.08 -4.04 -2.53
N TYR A 170 -0.24 -4.98 -3.42
CA TYR A 170 -1.59 -5.25 -3.94
C TYR A 170 -2.01 -6.67 -3.57
N ARG A 171 -2.98 -6.79 -2.65
CA ARG A 171 -3.44 -8.08 -2.14
C ARG A 171 -4.09 -8.94 -3.22
N GLU A 172 -5.11 -8.38 -3.90
CA GLU A 172 -5.88 -9.15 -4.89
C GLU A 172 -5.04 -9.51 -6.12
N LEU A 173 -3.99 -8.74 -6.40
CA LEU A 173 -3.05 -9.05 -7.48
C LEU A 173 -1.94 -10.01 -7.08
N SER A 174 -1.76 -10.30 -5.77
CA SER A 174 -0.57 -10.98 -5.22
C SER A 174 0.73 -10.38 -5.78
N THR A 175 0.79 -9.06 -5.86
CA THR A 175 1.86 -8.33 -6.55
C THR A 175 2.38 -7.19 -5.68
N MET A 176 3.68 -7.00 -5.67
CA MET A 176 4.34 -5.81 -5.17
C MET A 176 4.94 -5.03 -6.34
N ILE A 177 4.90 -3.72 -6.28
CA ILE A 177 5.50 -2.85 -7.31
C ILE A 177 6.36 -1.78 -6.67
N ILE A 178 7.33 -1.26 -7.42
CA ILE A 178 7.99 0.00 -7.09
C ILE A 178 7.59 1.04 -8.13
N ILE A 179 7.10 2.17 -7.63
CA ILE A 179 6.75 3.35 -8.42
C ILE A 179 7.93 4.31 -8.35
N ASP A 180 8.47 4.69 -9.49
CA ASP A 180 9.38 5.84 -9.60
C ASP A 180 8.59 7.11 -9.24
N LYS A 181 8.96 7.73 -8.13
CA LYS A 181 8.21 8.86 -7.58
C LYS A 181 8.24 10.11 -8.47
N ALA A 182 9.27 10.26 -9.29
CA ALA A 182 9.44 11.41 -10.18
C ALA A 182 8.61 11.29 -11.46
N THR A 183 8.50 10.07 -12.01
CA THR A 183 7.81 9.81 -13.29
C THR A 183 6.42 9.23 -13.12
N GLY A 184 6.13 8.57 -12.00
CA GLY A 184 4.93 7.78 -11.76
C GLY A 184 4.95 6.40 -12.40
N ALA A 185 5.99 6.02 -13.13
CA ALA A 185 6.09 4.73 -13.80
C ALA A 185 6.32 3.57 -12.82
N ILE A 186 5.80 2.37 -13.14
CA ILE A 186 6.15 1.14 -12.46
C ILE A 186 7.53 0.68 -12.95
N VAL A 187 8.55 0.72 -12.07
CA VAL A 187 9.93 0.41 -12.43
C VAL A 187 10.42 -0.96 -11.94
N TRP A 188 9.67 -1.62 -11.08
CA TRP A 188 9.94 -2.97 -10.61
C TRP A 188 8.65 -3.67 -10.20
N LYS A 189 8.59 -4.99 -10.35
CA LYS A 189 7.45 -5.84 -9.93
C LYS A 189 7.93 -7.18 -9.40
N ALA A 190 7.21 -7.70 -8.39
CA ALA A 190 7.28 -9.08 -7.93
C ALA A 190 5.86 -9.65 -7.78
N GLY A 191 5.64 -10.85 -8.31
CA GLY A 191 4.32 -11.49 -8.38
C GLY A 191 3.61 -11.26 -9.71
N PRO A 192 2.49 -11.95 -9.96
CA PRO A 192 1.94 -13.12 -9.24
C PRO A 192 2.56 -14.46 -9.70
N HIS A 193 3.35 -14.47 -10.78
CA HIS A 193 3.78 -15.71 -11.45
C HIS A 193 5.06 -16.30 -10.90
N ASP A 194 5.75 -15.61 -10.01
CA ASP A 194 6.98 -16.08 -9.37
C ASP A 194 6.73 -16.94 -8.12
N ASN A 195 5.46 -17.15 -7.73
CA ASN A 195 5.03 -17.85 -6.51
C ASN A 195 5.68 -17.29 -5.23
N LEU A 196 6.09 -16.03 -5.26
CA LEU A 196 6.82 -15.39 -4.18
C LEU A 196 5.92 -15.21 -2.96
N THR A 197 4.78 -14.57 -3.15
CA THR A 197 3.79 -14.28 -2.10
C THR A 197 2.36 -14.45 -2.61
N ILE A 198 1.42 -14.63 -1.69
CA ILE A 198 -0.02 -14.68 -1.96
C ILE A 198 -0.74 -13.76 -0.98
N GLY A 199 -1.38 -12.71 -1.49
CA GLY A 199 -2.16 -11.78 -0.69
C GLY A 199 -1.34 -11.08 0.40
N GLN A 200 -0.08 -10.74 0.11
CA GLN A 200 0.89 -10.17 1.04
C GLN A 200 0.47 -8.79 1.56
N HIS A 201 1.07 -8.41 2.69
CA HIS A 201 0.90 -7.11 3.35
C HIS A 201 2.26 -6.56 3.78
N GLN A 202 2.33 -5.25 3.92
CA GLN A 202 3.41 -4.49 4.53
C GLN A 202 4.80 -4.88 4.01
N PRO A 203 5.08 -4.80 2.70
CA PRO A 203 6.44 -4.96 2.21
C PRO A 203 7.28 -3.74 2.55
N GLU A 204 8.51 -3.99 2.98
CA GLU A 204 9.51 -2.96 3.26
C GLU A 204 10.86 -3.38 2.71
N VAL A 205 11.62 -2.44 2.17
CA VAL A 205 13.04 -2.63 1.90
C VAL A 205 13.80 -2.44 3.20
N LEU A 206 14.55 -3.44 3.63
CA LEU A 206 15.32 -3.39 4.87
C LEU A 206 16.41 -2.31 4.78
N PRO A 207 16.47 -1.36 5.74
CA PRO A 207 17.46 -0.28 5.76
C PRO A 207 18.87 -0.80 6.06
N LEU A 208 19.88 0.06 5.84
CA LEU A 208 21.31 -0.31 5.89
C LEU A 208 21.79 -0.82 7.25
N ASP A 209 21.15 -0.43 8.33
CA ASP A 209 21.51 -0.76 9.71
C ASP A 209 20.93 -2.08 10.21
N LEU A 210 20.13 -2.78 9.38
CA LEU A 210 19.52 -4.06 9.73
C LEU A 210 20.18 -5.23 9.00
N PRO A 211 20.19 -6.43 9.62
CA PRO A 211 20.53 -7.67 8.90
C PRO A 211 19.60 -7.87 7.70
N GLY A 212 20.16 -8.26 6.55
CA GLY A 212 19.38 -8.40 5.31
C GLY A 212 19.16 -7.07 4.58
N ALA A 213 19.91 -6.02 4.93
CA ALA A 213 19.81 -4.70 4.29
C ALA A 213 19.63 -4.81 2.76
N GLY A 214 18.68 -4.08 2.20
CA GLY A 214 18.32 -4.13 0.79
C GLY A 214 17.32 -5.24 0.42
N ASN A 215 17.15 -6.29 1.21
CA ASN A 215 16.12 -7.29 0.97
C ASN A 215 14.71 -6.67 1.17
N VAL A 216 13.74 -7.25 0.49
CA VAL A 216 12.32 -6.98 0.77
C VAL A 216 11.84 -7.96 1.83
N LEU A 217 11.27 -7.41 2.92
CA LEU A 217 10.59 -8.15 3.98
C LEU A 217 9.10 -7.90 3.87
N THR A 218 8.26 -8.96 3.94
CA THR A 218 6.80 -8.81 3.85
C THR A 218 6.08 -9.90 4.65
N PHE A 219 4.89 -9.59 5.11
CA PHE A 219 3.97 -10.59 5.66
C PHE A 219 3.16 -11.20 4.51
N ASP A 220 3.42 -12.46 4.23
CA ASP A 220 2.81 -13.23 3.17
C ASP A 220 1.63 -14.02 3.74
N ASN A 221 0.42 -13.50 3.57
CA ASN A 221 -0.79 -14.02 4.21
C ASN A 221 -1.15 -15.45 3.78
N GLY A 222 -0.86 -15.82 2.53
CA GLY A 222 -1.48 -17.01 1.96
C GLY A 222 -2.98 -16.79 1.74
N GLY A 223 -3.77 -17.86 1.89
CA GLY A 223 -5.18 -17.83 1.53
C GLY A 223 -5.37 -17.79 0.03
N GLU A 224 -6.43 -17.16 -0.43
CA GLU A 224 -6.77 -17.02 -1.84
C GLU A 224 -6.52 -15.58 -2.31
N ALA A 225 -5.75 -15.40 -3.38
CA ALA A 225 -5.55 -14.13 -4.06
C ALA A 225 -4.93 -14.36 -5.45
N GLY A 226 -4.95 -13.34 -6.30
CA GLY A 226 -4.36 -13.38 -7.64
C GLY A 226 -5.36 -13.64 -8.76
N TYR A 227 -4.93 -13.33 -9.99
CA TYR A 227 -5.68 -13.55 -11.22
C TYR A 227 -4.79 -14.32 -12.23
N PRO A 228 -5.00 -15.66 -12.39
CA PRO A 228 -5.99 -16.51 -11.69
C PRO A 228 -5.65 -16.70 -10.21
N THR A 229 -6.67 -17.07 -9.44
CA THR A 229 -6.54 -17.27 -7.98
C THR A 229 -5.49 -18.34 -7.65
N GLN A 230 -4.57 -17.98 -6.78
CA GLN A 230 -3.61 -18.87 -6.12
C GLN A 230 -4.06 -19.16 -4.69
N PHE A 231 -3.60 -20.26 -4.13
CA PHE A 231 -3.96 -20.66 -2.76
C PHE A 231 -2.76 -21.23 -2.00
N ARG A 232 -2.63 -20.83 -0.75
CA ARG A 232 -1.77 -21.45 0.25
C ARG A 232 -2.43 -21.40 1.63
N SER A 233 -2.43 -22.53 2.35
CA SER A 233 -3.18 -22.69 3.60
C SER A 233 -2.51 -22.09 4.85
N PHE A 234 -1.36 -21.42 4.72
CA PHE A 234 -0.63 -20.84 5.85
C PHE A 234 -0.03 -19.48 5.49
N SER A 235 0.15 -18.65 6.51
CA SER A 235 0.88 -17.38 6.44
C SER A 235 2.35 -17.58 6.79
N ARG A 236 3.21 -16.69 6.31
CA ARG A 236 4.63 -16.67 6.64
C ARG A 236 5.19 -15.25 6.58
N VAL A 237 6.33 -15.04 7.20
CA VAL A 237 7.18 -13.89 6.89
C VAL A 237 8.08 -14.30 5.73
N ALA A 238 8.15 -13.49 4.70
CA ALA A 238 9.01 -13.69 3.54
C ALA A 238 10.05 -12.57 3.46
N GLU A 239 11.33 -12.96 3.37
CA GLU A 239 12.45 -12.06 3.10
C GLU A 239 13.15 -12.56 1.84
N PHE A 240 13.44 -11.68 0.89
CA PHE A 240 14.09 -12.04 -0.36
C PHE A 240 14.89 -10.86 -0.94
N ASP A 241 15.94 -11.20 -1.68
CA ASP A 241 16.69 -10.25 -2.49
C ASP A 241 15.86 -9.90 -3.74
N PRO A 242 15.44 -8.63 -3.91
CA PRO A 242 14.53 -8.23 -4.99
C PRO A 242 15.14 -8.32 -6.40
N LEU A 243 16.46 -8.43 -6.53
CA LEU A 243 17.17 -8.52 -7.81
C LEU A 243 17.50 -9.94 -8.22
N ILE A 244 17.45 -10.91 -7.28
CA ILE A 244 17.81 -12.32 -7.53
C ILE A 244 16.53 -13.19 -7.62
N GLY A 245 15.40 -12.68 -7.11
CA GLY A 245 14.17 -13.46 -6.97
C GLY A 245 14.14 -14.35 -5.72
N PRO A 246 13.09 -15.17 -5.54
CA PRO A 246 12.89 -15.93 -4.31
C PRO A 246 14.01 -16.98 -4.15
N ARG A 247 14.72 -16.92 -3.03
CA ARG A 247 15.51 -18.06 -2.56
C ARG A 247 14.54 -19.08 -1.95
N PRO A 248 14.81 -20.40 -2.13
CA PRO A 248 14.04 -21.40 -1.40
C PRO A 248 14.11 -21.11 0.11
N PRO A 249 13.04 -21.37 0.87
CA PRO A 249 13.02 -21.14 2.30
C PRO A 249 14.26 -21.81 2.94
N ARG A 250 14.95 -21.05 3.79
CA ARG A 250 16.01 -21.64 4.62
C ARG A 250 15.34 -22.66 5.54
N GLU A 251 15.92 -23.84 5.64
CA GLU A 251 15.45 -24.82 6.62
C GLU A 251 15.49 -24.17 8.01
N PRO A 252 14.49 -24.45 8.88
CA PRO A 252 14.53 -23.98 10.26
C PRO A 252 15.86 -24.38 10.88
N LEU A 253 16.55 -23.48 11.53
CA LEU A 253 17.71 -23.81 12.36
C LEU A 253 17.22 -24.79 13.43
N ALA A 254 17.81 -26.00 13.42
CA ALA A 254 17.52 -27.09 14.34
C ALA A 254 17.92 -26.73 15.78
#